data_d9ac05faa26118988b7caf9ccd90ae64
#
_entry.id   d9ac05faa26118988b7caf9ccd90ae64
#
_cell.length_a   1.000
_cell.length_b   1.000
_cell.length_c   1.000
_cell.angle_alpha   90.00
_cell.angle_beta   90.00
_cell.angle_gamma   90.00
#
_symmetry.space_group_name_H-M   'P 1'
#
loop_
_entity.id
_entity.type
_entity.pdbx_description
1 polymer ?
#
loop_
_entity_poly.entity_id
_entity_poly.type
_entity_poly.pdbx_seq_one_letter_code
_entity_poly.pdbx_strand_id
1 'polypeptide(L)'
;VIKDYTQEKVFDNALVKSSIMVLDKQRQQGVLHYRDMTLEKEIDVPVNQLTDKWFFTENLANGIHRFGDYFKVSHVVATLLNKAYVIKENDYQETEQGFFCRGHNIERDMVRDTATPRSLRYQKNEKIIFPYMYDDGNLIRFEEREFETNYPETTAYLNDYRDELENRQSDTNAKWYEYGRSQALTGLDSDKLLLSTVITEKVAVYRLTRECIPYAGMYIVRCEGNNEYTLDDAIRILQSRDFRQYVLDVGIHISGSSLRITSKDVEDYRFEEE
;
A
#
# COMPACT_ATOMS: atom_id res chain seq x y z
N VAL A 1 5.45 -22.37 24.76
CA VAL A 1 6.16 -21.17 25.24
C VAL A 1 6.89 -20.54 24.08
N ILE A 2 6.80 -19.23 23.93
CA ILE A 2 7.62 -18.45 23.00
C ILE A 2 8.46 -17.48 23.82
N LYS A 3 9.77 -17.45 23.56
CA LYS A 3 10.69 -16.43 24.06
C LYS A 3 11.13 -15.57 22.89
N ASP A 4 10.81 -14.28 22.92
CA ASP A 4 11.09 -13.33 21.86
C ASP A 4 12.29 -12.46 22.21
N TYR A 5 13.28 -12.45 21.30
CA TYR A 5 14.50 -11.64 21.36
C TYR A 5 14.52 -10.62 20.22
N THR A 6 13.37 -10.28 19.67
CA THR A 6 13.26 -9.46 18.44
C THR A 6 13.94 -8.10 18.57
N GLN A 7 14.03 -7.55 19.77
CA GLN A 7 14.65 -6.25 20.03
C GLN A 7 16.09 -6.37 20.57
N GLU A 8 16.59 -7.58 20.79
CA GLU A 8 17.95 -7.82 21.22
C GLU A 8 18.86 -8.21 20.05
N LYS A 9 20.10 -7.74 20.10
CA LYS A 9 21.14 -8.22 19.19
C LYS A 9 21.72 -9.51 19.73
N VAL A 10 21.14 -10.65 19.37
CA VAL A 10 21.55 -11.99 19.84
C VAL A 10 22.87 -12.42 19.20
N PHE A 11 23.20 -11.93 18.01
CA PHE A 11 24.42 -12.30 17.27
C PHE A 11 25.30 -11.09 16.99
N ASP A 12 26.60 -11.20 17.25
CA ASP A 12 27.55 -10.08 17.08
C ASP A 12 27.66 -9.59 15.63
N ASN A 13 27.57 -10.49 14.66
CA ASN A 13 27.80 -10.22 13.25
C ASN A 13 26.56 -10.26 12.37
N ALA A 14 25.36 -10.37 12.96
CA ALA A 14 24.10 -10.41 12.21
C ALA A 14 22.99 -9.63 12.90
N LEU A 15 22.27 -8.83 12.12
CA LEU A 15 21.04 -8.16 12.55
C LEU A 15 19.84 -9.06 12.23
N VAL A 16 19.70 -10.14 12.99
CA VAL A 16 18.61 -11.10 12.82
C VAL A 16 17.70 -11.03 14.05
N LYS A 17 16.40 -10.93 13.80
CA LYS A 17 15.37 -11.05 14.83
C LYS A 17 15.20 -12.52 15.16
N SER A 18 15.28 -12.85 16.43
CA SER A 18 15.31 -14.24 16.88
C SER A 18 14.22 -14.52 17.90
N SER A 19 13.67 -15.72 17.84
CA SER A 19 12.77 -16.23 18.87
C SER A 19 13.01 -17.72 19.12
N ILE A 20 12.69 -18.18 20.32
CA ILE A 20 12.73 -19.60 20.69
C ILE A 20 11.30 -20.05 20.94
N MET A 21 10.86 -21.08 20.20
CA MET A 21 9.55 -21.69 20.40
C MET A 21 9.73 -23.10 20.98
N VAL A 22 9.05 -23.37 22.08
CA VAL A 22 9.00 -24.70 22.69
C VAL A 22 7.58 -25.23 22.60
N LEU A 23 7.43 -26.36 21.89
CA LEU A 23 6.17 -27.07 21.70
C LEU A 23 6.22 -28.40 22.43
N ASP A 24 5.18 -28.71 23.22
CA ASP A 24 5.02 -29.99 23.91
C ASP A 24 3.72 -30.66 23.43
N LYS A 25 3.84 -31.80 22.77
CA LYS A 25 2.69 -32.57 22.25
C LYS A 25 1.86 -33.21 23.36
N GLN A 26 2.43 -33.42 24.56
CA GLN A 26 1.77 -34.12 25.66
C GLN A 26 0.95 -33.19 26.56
N ARG A 27 1.19 -31.89 26.48
CA ARG A 27 0.47 -30.88 27.27
C ARG A 27 -0.43 -30.03 26.36
N GLN A 28 -1.69 -30.37 26.32
CA GLN A 28 -2.72 -29.50 25.74
C GLN A 28 -3.09 -28.43 26.79
N GLN A 29 -2.27 -27.41 26.91
CA GLN A 29 -2.62 -26.20 27.64
C GLN A 29 -3.35 -25.28 26.65
N GLY A 30 -4.58 -24.87 26.91
CA GLY A 30 -5.32 -23.94 26.06
C GLY A 30 -4.74 -22.53 26.03
N VAL A 31 -3.47 -22.36 26.46
CA VAL A 31 -2.79 -21.06 26.62
C VAL A 31 -1.38 -21.15 26.08
N LEU A 32 -1.01 -20.13 25.29
CA LEU A 32 0.35 -19.89 24.82
C LEU A 32 1.04 -18.88 25.74
N HIS A 33 2.13 -19.28 26.38
CA HIS A 33 2.95 -18.39 27.19
C HIS A 33 3.96 -17.66 26.27
N TYR A 34 3.84 -16.36 26.17
CA TYR A 34 4.79 -15.49 25.45
C TYR A 34 5.61 -14.69 26.43
N ARG A 35 6.90 -14.57 26.16
CA ARG A 35 7.82 -13.76 26.93
C ARG A 35 8.68 -12.89 26.01
N ASP A 36 8.53 -11.59 26.13
CA ASP A 36 9.46 -10.61 25.56
C ASP A 36 10.70 -10.53 26.45
N MET A 37 11.83 -10.95 25.92
CA MET A 37 13.07 -11.04 26.70
C MET A 37 13.73 -9.66 26.87
N THR A 38 13.39 -8.68 26.04
CA THR A 38 13.92 -7.30 26.12
C THR A 38 13.14 -6.46 27.11
N LEU A 39 11.80 -6.54 27.06
CA LEU A 39 10.91 -5.77 27.94
C LEU A 39 10.60 -6.49 29.25
N GLU A 40 11.09 -7.74 29.43
CA GLU A 40 10.78 -8.63 30.57
C GLU A 40 9.25 -8.79 30.77
N LYS A 41 8.48 -8.72 29.69
CA LYS A 41 7.03 -8.80 29.71
C LYS A 41 6.59 -10.23 29.41
N GLU A 42 5.68 -10.76 30.23
CA GLU A 42 5.06 -12.07 30.03
C GLU A 42 3.56 -11.89 29.73
N ILE A 43 3.05 -12.60 28.73
CA ILE A 43 1.65 -12.58 28.32
C ILE A 43 1.17 -14.00 28.09
N ASP A 44 0.01 -14.31 28.63
CA ASP A 44 -0.69 -15.57 28.43
C ASP A 44 -1.80 -15.37 27.38
N VAL A 45 -1.62 -15.94 26.19
CA VAL A 45 -2.56 -15.82 25.08
C VAL A 45 -3.39 -17.10 24.96
N PRO A 46 -4.71 -17.04 25.10
CA PRO A 46 -5.58 -18.19 24.83
C PRO A 46 -5.41 -18.68 23.38
N VAL A 47 -5.17 -19.99 23.20
CA VAL A 47 -4.91 -20.57 21.87
C VAL A 47 -6.07 -20.34 20.89
N ASN A 48 -7.31 -20.27 21.38
CA ASN A 48 -8.48 -19.98 20.57
C ASN A 48 -8.56 -18.53 20.05
N GLN A 49 -7.71 -17.63 20.55
CA GLN A 49 -7.57 -16.25 20.05
C GLN A 49 -6.46 -16.11 18.99
N LEU A 50 -5.68 -17.17 18.77
CA LEU A 50 -4.66 -17.19 17.73
C LEU A 50 -5.32 -17.37 16.36
N THR A 51 -5.03 -16.44 15.47
CA THR A 51 -5.47 -16.43 14.07
C THR A 51 -4.29 -16.75 13.14
N ASP A 52 -4.43 -16.46 11.85
CA ASP A 52 -3.33 -16.60 10.88
C ASP A 52 -2.09 -15.77 11.24
N LYS A 53 -2.30 -14.64 11.92
CA LYS A 53 -1.25 -13.77 12.46
C LYS A 53 -1.37 -13.74 13.98
N TRP A 54 -0.30 -14.08 14.69
CA TRP A 54 -0.29 -14.11 16.15
C TRP A 54 0.18 -12.78 16.71
N PHE A 55 -0.62 -12.20 17.60
CA PHE A 55 -0.32 -10.99 18.32
C PHE A 55 -0.11 -11.31 19.80
N PHE A 56 0.97 -10.75 20.36
CA PHE A 56 1.32 -10.96 21.76
C PHE A 56 1.11 -9.66 22.55
N THR A 57 -0.14 -9.21 22.57
CA THR A 57 -0.57 -8.02 23.30
C THR A 57 -1.83 -8.34 24.10
N GLU A 58 -1.99 -7.68 25.25
CA GLU A 58 -3.18 -7.83 26.09
C GLU A 58 -4.41 -7.12 25.53
N ASN A 59 -4.20 -6.06 24.73
CA ASN A 59 -5.24 -5.19 24.20
C ASN A 59 -5.00 -4.96 22.71
N LEU A 60 -5.44 -5.88 21.87
CA LEU A 60 -5.76 -5.51 20.49
C LEU A 60 -6.94 -4.53 20.55
N ALA A 61 -6.84 -3.41 19.83
CA ALA A 61 -7.82 -2.32 19.83
C ALA A 61 -9.27 -2.82 20.01
N ASN A 62 -9.88 -2.45 21.14
CA ASN A 62 -11.19 -2.95 21.58
C ASN A 62 -12.36 -2.13 21.04
N GLY A 63 -12.14 -1.26 20.03
CA GLY A 63 -13.17 -0.41 19.45
C GLY A 63 -14.37 -1.22 18.88
N ILE A 64 -15.52 -0.60 18.84
CA ILE A 64 -16.78 -1.21 18.35
C ILE A 64 -16.76 -1.26 16.82
N HIS A 65 -16.22 -0.21 16.17
CA HIS A 65 -16.25 -0.04 14.72
C HIS A 65 -14.96 -0.61 14.08
N ARG A 66 -15.12 -1.53 13.13
CA ARG A 66 -13.99 -2.03 12.33
C ARG A 66 -13.76 -1.09 11.16
N PHE A 67 -12.53 -0.62 10.95
CA PHE A 67 -12.19 0.33 9.89
C PHE A 67 -12.57 -0.18 8.49
N GLY A 68 -12.36 -1.46 8.23
CA GLY A 68 -12.69 -2.11 6.96
C GLY A 68 -14.19 -2.23 6.64
N ASP A 69 -15.08 -1.96 7.61
CA ASP A 69 -16.52 -1.93 7.36
C ASP A 69 -16.95 -0.62 6.66
N TYR A 70 -16.13 0.42 6.78
CA TYR A 70 -16.39 1.76 6.23
C TYR A 70 -15.43 2.15 5.12
N PHE A 71 -14.21 1.60 5.12
CA PHE A 71 -13.14 1.96 4.20
C PHE A 71 -12.46 0.73 3.63
N LYS A 72 -12.30 0.69 2.31
CA LYS A 72 -11.53 -0.34 1.63
C LYS A 72 -10.08 0.10 1.50
N VAL A 73 -9.16 -0.76 1.93
CA VAL A 73 -7.71 -0.54 1.82
C VAL A 73 -7.13 -1.44 0.75
N SER A 74 -6.52 -0.86 -0.27
CA SER A 74 -6.04 -1.58 -1.44
C SER A 74 -4.58 -1.29 -1.74
N HIS A 75 -3.94 -2.24 -2.41
CA HIS A 75 -2.62 -2.01 -2.99
C HIS A 75 -2.70 -1.00 -4.13
N VAL A 76 -1.66 -0.20 -4.29
CA VAL A 76 -1.51 0.75 -5.39
C VAL A 76 -1.19 0.03 -6.70
N VAL A 77 -1.16 0.77 -7.82
CA VAL A 77 -0.84 0.18 -9.13
C VAL A 77 0.56 -0.44 -9.15
N ALA A 78 0.69 -1.55 -9.85
CA ALA A 78 1.96 -2.21 -10.06
C ALA A 78 2.28 -2.29 -11.57
N THR A 79 3.06 -1.32 -12.04
CA THR A 79 3.48 -1.26 -13.44
C THR A 79 4.41 -2.41 -13.81
N LEU A 80 5.14 -2.96 -12.84
CA LEU A 80 6.26 -3.89 -12.95
C LEU A 80 7.44 -3.35 -13.80
N LEU A 81 7.38 -2.08 -14.23
CA LEU A 81 8.46 -1.36 -14.89
C LEU A 81 8.31 0.15 -14.70
N ASN A 82 8.41 0.63 -13.46
CA ASN A 82 8.18 2.05 -13.15
C ASN A 82 8.97 3.02 -14.02
N LYS A 83 10.18 2.66 -14.48
CA LYS A 83 10.98 3.54 -15.33
C LYS A 83 10.34 3.87 -16.68
N ALA A 84 9.45 3.00 -17.20
CA ALA A 84 8.71 3.26 -18.43
C ALA A 84 7.51 4.17 -18.21
N TYR A 85 6.89 4.10 -17.03
CA TYR A 85 5.61 4.79 -16.79
C TYR A 85 5.75 6.03 -15.92
N VAL A 86 6.64 6.04 -14.93
CA VAL A 86 6.77 7.16 -13.99
C VAL A 86 7.74 8.20 -14.53
N ILE A 87 7.25 9.43 -14.63
CA ILE A 87 7.99 10.60 -15.12
C ILE A 87 8.21 11.53 -13.94
N LYS A 88 9.48 11.80 -13.60
CA LYS A 88 9.82 12.64 -12.46
C LYS A 88 9.74 14.12 -12.83
N GLU A 89 9.59 14.98 -11.84
CA GLU A 89 9.39 16.43 -11.96
C GLU A 89 10.31 17.14 -12.95
N ASN A 90 11.58 16.74 -13.04
CA ASN A 90 12.56 17.39 -13.92
C ASN A 90 12.74 16.68 -15.28
N ASP A 91 12.03 15.60 -15.52
CA ASP A 91 12.19 14.77 -16.71
C ASP A 91 11.14 15.08 -17.79
N TYR A 92 10.24 16.05 -17.58
CA TYR A 92 9.21 16.42 -18.54
C TYR A 92 9.02 17.92 -18.68
N GLN A 93 8.48 18.32 -19.81
CA GLN A 93 7.98 19.67 -20.08
C GLN A 93 6.52 19.57 -20.50
N GLU A 94 5.67 20.37 -19.89
CA GLU A 94 4.27 20.47 -20.29
C GLU A 94 4.16 21.36 -21.52
N THR A 95 3.41 20.90 -22.53
CA THR A 95 3.16 21.59 -23.80
C THR A 95 1.67 21.79 -24.03
N GLU A 96 1.29 22.55 -25.03
CA GLU A 96 -0.15 22.71 -25.38
C GLU A 96 -0.80 21.37 -25.78
N GLN A 97 -0.05 20.48 -26.41
CA GLN A 97 -0.54 19.19 -26.92
C GLN A 97 -0.44 18.03 -25.92
N GLY A 98 0.36 18.19 -24.86
CA GLY A 98 0.59 17.12 -23.88
C GLY A 98 1.87 17.32 -23.09
N PHE A 99 2.70 16.29 -23.04
CA PHE A 99 3.96 16.30 -22.30
C PHE A 99 5.11 15.87 -23.20
N PHE A 100 6.22 16.58 -23.11
CA PHE A 100 7.46 16.18 -23.76
C PHE A 100 8.39 15.54 -22.73
N CYS A 101 8.79 14.30 -22.96
CA CYS A 101 9.64 13.53 -22.05
C CYS A 101 10.58 12.63 -22.83
N ARG A 102 11.88 12.64 -22.50
CA ARG A 102 12.91 11.74 -23.07
C ARG A 102 12.93 11.69 -24.59
N GLY A 103 12.67 12.83 -25.25
CA GLY A 103 12.72 12.92 -26.71
C GLY A 103 11.39 12.63 -27.42
N HIS A 104 10.34 12.28 -26.70
CA HIS A 104 9.00 12.00 -27.24
C HIS A 104 7.94 12.98 -26.74
N ASN A 105 6.94 13.20 -27.53
CA ASN A 105 5.67 13.74 -27.06
C ASN A 105 4.85 12.61 -26.44
N ILE A 106 3.95 12.96 -25.55
CA ILE A 106 2.98 12.03 -24.92
C ILE A 106 1.65 12.77 -24.86
N GLU A 107 0.59 12.14 -25.32
CA GLU A 107 -0.75 12.73 -25.31
C GLU A 107 -1.20 13.06 -23.89
N ARG A 108 -1.83 14.21 -23.70
CA ARG A 108 -2.28 14.70 -22.40
C ARG A 108 -3.20 13.72 -21.69
N ASP A 109 -4.09 13.07 -22.43
CA ASP A 109 -5.07 12.12 -21.89
C ASP A 109 -4.44 10.85 -21.35
N MET A 110 -3.20 10.53 -21.78
CA MET A 110 -2.45 9.37 -21.31
C MET A 110 -1.54 9.66 -20.11
N VAL A 111 -1.60 10.87 -19.57
CA VAL A 111 -0.77 11.25 -18.40
C VAL A 111 -1.67 11.66 -17.24
N ARG A 112 -1.36 11.16 -16.06
CA ARG A 112 -2.02 11.51 -14.79
C ARG A 112 -0.99 12.01 -13.79
N ASP A 113 -1.48 12.75 -12.79
CA ASP A 113 -0.69 12.98 -11.59
C ASP A 113 -0.43 11.67 -10.87
N THR A 114 0.73 11.55 -10.26
CA THR A 114 1.06 10.35 -9.47
C THR A 114 1.76 10.72 -8.17
N ALA A 115 1.67 9.81 -7.21
CA ALA A 115 2.25 10.05 -5.90
C ALA A 115 2.75 8.77 -5.24
N THR A 116 3.73 8.96 -4.38
CA THR A 116 4.14 8.03 -3.33
C THR A 116 4.11 8.76 -1.99
N PRO A 117 4.04 8.08 -0.84
CA PRO A 117 4.19 8.75 0.45
C PRO A 117 5.50 9.55 0.55
N ARG A 118 6.55 9.07 -0.14
CA ARG A 118 7.84 9.77 -0.19
C ARG A 118 7.79 11.02 -1.05
N SER A 119 7.22 10.96 -2.27
CA SER A 119 7.14 12.14 -3.14
C SER A 119 6.31 13.24 -2.51
N LEU A 120 5.19 12.90 -1.85
CA LEU A 120 4.35 13.85 -1.14
C LEU A 120 5.05 14.48 0.07
N ARG A 121 5.79 13.69 0.84
CA ARG A 121 6.58 14.19 1.96
C ARG A 121 7.61 15.25 1.52
N TYR A 122 8.20 15.08 0.35
CA TYR A 122 9.20 15.99 -0.21
C TYR A 122 8.64 16.96 -1.25
N GLN A 123 7.31 17.05 -1.37
CA GLN A 123 6.59 17.95 -2.29
C GLN A 123 7.06 17.85 -3.75
N LYS A 124 7.32 16.63 -4.21
CA LYS A 124 7.72 16.36 -5.59
C LYS A 124 6.52 16.08 -6.46
N ASN A 125 6.47 16.75 -7.62
CA ASN A 125 5.46 16.55 -8.64
C ASN A 125 5.93 15.48 -9.62
N GLU A 126 5.28 14.35 -9.62
CA GLU A 126 5.55 13.25 -10.54
C GLU A 126 4.33 13.01 -11.42
N LYS A 127 4.56 12.53 -12.63
CA LYS A 127 3.51 12.11 -13.57
C LYS A 127 3.63 10.61 -13.84
N ILE A 128 2.54 10.02 -14.28
CA ILE A 128 2.52 8.61 -14.69
C ILE A 128 1.75 8.47 -16.00
N ILE A 129 2.31 7.68 -16.91
CA ILE A 129 1.57 7.25 -18.10
C ILE A 129 0.50 6.25 -17.64
N PHE A 130 -0.74 6.56 -17.95
CA PHE A 130 -1.91 5.81 -17.56
C PHE A 130 -2.68 5.36 -18.83
N PRO A 131 -2.31 4.19 -19.41
CA PRO A 131 -2.85 3.73 -20.70
C PRO A 131 -4.26 3.13 -20.54
N TYR A 132 -5.12 3.86 -19.85
CA TYR A 132 -6.50 3.49 -19.56
C TYR A 132 -7.36 4.74 -19.51
N MET A 133 -8.67 4.56 -19.58
CA MET A 133 -9.65 5.60 -19.28
C MET A 133 -10.67 5.10 -18.26
N TYR A 134 -11.39 6.03 -17.65
CA TYR A 134 -12.60 5.74 -16.91
C TYR A 134 -13.78 6.41 -17.61
N ASP A 135 -14.86 5.64 -17.79
CA ASP A 135 -16.13 6.14 -18.25
C ASP A 135 -17.20 5.77 -17.22
N ASP A 136 -17.78 6.78 -16.59
CA ASP A 136 -18.75 6.63 -15.50
C ASP A 136 -18.32 5.61 -14.42
N GLY A 137 -17.04 5.70 -13.99
CA GLY A 137 -16.44 4.83 -12.98
C GLY A 137 -15.98 3.46 -13.50
N ASN A 138 -16.27 3.11 -14.75
CA ASN A 138 -15.84 1.87 -15.38
C ASN A 138 -14.47 2.02 -16.02
N LEU A 139 -13.57 1.09 -15.73
CA LEU A 139 -12.25 1.05 -16.37
C LEU A 139 -12.37 0.60 -17.83
N ILE A 140 -11.92 1.45 -18.74
CA ILE A 140 -11.78 1.14 -20.17
C ILE A 140 -10.34 0.72 -20.46
N ARG A 141 -10.20 -0.44 -21.09
CA ARG A 141 -8.94 -0.98 -21.61
C ARG A 141 -9.01 -0.97 -23.13
N PHE A 142 -8.07 -0.30 -23.77
CA PHE A 142 -8.03 -0.22 -25.23
C PHE A 142 -7.62 -1.55 -25.87
N GLU A 143 -8.10 -1.84 -27.07
CA GLU A 143 -7.46 -2.86 -27.91
C GLU A 143 -6.13 -2.32 -28.46
N GLU A 144 -5.15 -3.19 -28.71
CA GLU A 144 -3.78 -2.79 -29.08
C GLU A 144 -3.78 -1.85 -30.29
N ARG A 145 -4.47 -2.24 -31.35
CA ARG A 145 -4.59 -1.44 -32.57
C ARG A 145 -5.31 -0.09 -32.33
N GLU A 146 -6.28 -0.09 -31.43
CA GLU A 146 -6.99 1.13 -31.04
C GLU A 146 -6.06 2.06 -30.26
N PHE A 147 -5.29 1.54 -29.30
CA PHE A 147 -4.33 2.30 -28.55
C PHE A 147 -3.26 2.93 -29.46
N GLU A 148 -2.66 2.15 -30.35
CA GLU A 148 -1.65 2.61 -31.30
C GLU A 148 -2.20 3.69 -32.28
N THR A 149 -3.47 3.60 -32.64
CA THR A 149 -4.09 4.56 -33.56
C THR A 149 -4.46 5.86 -32.87
N ASN A 150 -5.02 5.78 -31.65
CA ASN A 150 -5.53 6.94 -30.93
C ASN A 150 -4.44 7.67 -30.16
N TYR A 151 -3.37 6.97 -29.74
CA TYR A 151 -2.28 7.49 -28.92
C TYR A 151 -0.91 7.15 -29.53
N PRO A 152 -0.62 7.62 -30.76
CA PRO A 152 0.62 7.25 -31.47
C PRO A 152 1.89 7.78 -30.78
N GLU A 153 1.84 8.93 -30.13
CA GLU A 153 2.98 9.53 -29.44
C GLU A 153 3.32 8.75 -28.17
N THR A 154 2.31 8.40 -27.37
CA THR A 154 2.48 7.55 -26.19
C THR A 154 2.95 6.16 -26.58
N THR A 155 2.44 5.61 -27.67
CA THR A 155 2.87 4.33 -28.24
C THR A 155 4.35 4.39 -28.64
N ALA A 156 4.77 5.46 -29.35
CA ALA A 156 6.17 5.65 -29.72
C ALA A 156 7.09 5.71 -28.51
N TYR A 157 6.70 6.45 -27.47
CA TYR A 157 7.44 6.50 -26.21
C TYR A 157 7.56 5.13 -25.52
N LEU A 158 6.45 4.40 -25.39
CA LEU A 158 6.45 3.09 -24.72
C LEU A 158 7.20 2.02 -25.53
N ASN A 159 7.27 2.17 -26.86
CA ASN A 159 8.03 1.28 -27.74
C ASN A 159 9.54 1.28 -27.43
N ASP A 160 10.11 2.34 -26.88
CA ASP A 160 11.50 2.35 -26.41
C ASP A 160 11.75 1.34 -25.28
N TYR A 161 10.69 0.91 -24.61
CA TYR A 161 10.71 -0.06 -23.51
C TYR A 161 10.07 -1.40 -23.89
N ARG A 162 9.68 -1.61 -25.17
CA ARG A 162 8.84 -2.74 -25.59
C ARG A 162 9.39 -4.09 -25.15
N ASP A 163 10.66 -4.35 -25.42
CA ASP A 163 11.32 -5.62 -25.05
C ASP A 163 11.21 -5.91 -23.54
N GLU A 164 11.41 -4.88 -22.69
CA GLU A 164 11.29 -5.03 -21.24
C GLU A 164 9.84 -5.17 -20.79
N LEU A 165 8.92 -4.48 -21.44
CA LEU A 165 7.49 -4.52 -21.16
C LEU A 165 6.90 -5.89 -21.50
N GLU A 166 7.27 -6.49 -22.61
CA GLU A 166 6.82 -7.83 -23.03
C GLU A 166 7.42 -8.95 -22.15
N ASN A 167 8.66 -8.77 -21.67
CA ASN A 167 9.33 -9.77 -20.84
C ASN A 167 8.97 -9.69 -19.33
N ARG A 168 8.07 -8.80 -18.90
CA ARG A 168 7.59 -8.74 -17.52
C ARG A 168 6.74 -9.96 -17.16
N GLN A 169 6.75 -10.35 -15.90
CA GLN A 169 5.79 -11.34 -15.35
C GLN A 169 4.43 -10.67 -15.08
N SER A 170 3.76 -10.21 -16.13
CA SER A 170 2.47 -9.53 -16.06
C SER A 170 1.31 -10.51 -15.87
N ASP A 171 0.12 -9.96 -15.56
CA ASP A 171 -1.14 -10.73 -15.62
C ASP A 171 -1.33 -11.30 -17.02
N THR A 172 -1.92 -12.49 -17.14
CA THR A 172 -2.07 -13.22 -18.40
C THR A 172 -2.78 -12.42 -19.50
N ASN A 173 -3.68 -11.51 -19.09
CA ASN A 173 -4.49 -10.70 -20.01
C ASN A 173 -3.97 -9.27 -20.15
N ALA A 174 -2.79 -8.94 -19.59
CA ALA A 174 -2.21 -7.62 -19.73
C ALA A 174 -1.55 -7.47 -21.11
N LYS A 175 -1.91 -6.40 -21.82
CA LYS A 175 -1.26 -6.02 -23.07
C LYS A 175 0.12 -5.42 -22.77
N TRP A 176 1.02 -5.39 -23.73
CA TRP A 176 2.40 -4.99 -23.52
C TRP A 176 2.55 -3.57 -22.93
N TYR A 177 1.69 -2.63 -23.33
CA TYR A 177 1.66 -1.25 -22.86
C TYR A 177 0.89 -1.03 -21.55
N GLU A 178 0.15 -2.03 -21.07
CA GLU A 178 -0.62 -1.93 -19.82
C GLU A 178 0.26 -2.16 -18.58
N TYR A 179 -0.24 -1.83 -17.42
CA TYR A 179 0.43 -2.17 -16.15
C TYR A 179 0.51 -3.69 -15.97
N GLY A 180 1.58 -4.16 -15.34
CA GLY A 180 1.78 -5.59 -15.16
C GLY A 180 0.76 -6.25 -14.22
N ARG A 181 0.09 -5.47 -13.35
CA ARG A 181 -1.01 -5.94 -12.50
C ARG A 181 -2.20 -5.00 -12.59
N SER A 182 -3.38 -5.55 -12.78
CA SER A 182 -4.63 -4.81 -12.99
C SER A 182 -5.48 -4.63 -11.73
N GLN A 183 -5.19 -5.35 -10.64
CA GLN A 183 -6.05 -5.44 -9.45
C GLN A 183 -6.37 -4.08 -8.79
N ALA A 184 -5.45 -3.13 -8.83
CA ALA A 184 -5.65 -1.82 -8.21
C ALA A 184 -6.54 -0.88 -9.03
N LEU A 185 -6.69 -1.12 -10.33
CA LEU A 185 -7.26 -0.17 -11.27
C LEU A 185 -8.75 0.12 -11.04
N THR A 186 -9.52 -0.87 -10.62
CA THR A 186 -10.99 -0.73 -10.48
C THR A 186 -11.44 0.24 -9.38
N GLY A 187 -10.60 0.53 -8.40
CA GLY A 187 -10.96 1.40 -7.25
C GLY A 187 -10.33 2.80 -7.30
N LEU A 188 -9.62 3.16 -8.37
CA LEU A 188 -8.84 4.40 -8.40
C LEU A 188 -9.64 5.61 -8.88
N ASP A 189 -10.79 5.43 -9.51
CA ASP A 189 -11.62 6.54 -10.02
C ASP A 189 -12.48 7.20 -8.93
N SER A 190 -11.86 7.55 -7.81
CA SER A 190 -12.48 8.25 -6.69
C SER A 190 -11.45 9.03 -5.90
N ASP A 191 -11.90 10.00 -5.10
CA ASP A 191 -11.04 10.60 -4.08
C ASP A 191 -10.58 9.53 -3.10
N LYS A 192 -9.33 9.60 -2.71
CA LYS A 192 -8.69 8.55 -1.91
C LYS A 192 -7.65 9.11 -0.94
N LEU A 193 -7.28 8.28 0.01
CA LEU A 193 -6.13 8.55 0.88
C LEU A 193 -4.96 7.66 0.45
N LEU A 194 -3.76 8.13 0.70
CA LEU A 194 -2.53 7.36 0.52
C LEU A 194 -1.81 7.20 1.86
N LEU A 195 -1.49 5.97 2.19
CA LEU A 195 -0.78 5.57 3.40
C LEU A 195 0.47 4.77 3.04
N SER A 196 1.57 4.98 3.79
CA SER A 196 2.77 4.15 3.65
C SER A 196 2.54 2.75 4.23
N THR A 197 3.07 1.73 3.57
CA THR A 197 3.16 0.38 4.15
C THR A 197 4.25 0.29 5.23
N VAL A 198 5.13 1.28 5.32
CA VAL A 198 6.18 1.38 6.33
C VAL A 198 5.94 2.61 7.18
N ILE A 199 5.69 2.39 8.45
CA ILE A 199 5.44 3.42 9.46
C ILE A 199 6.70 3.57 10.32
N THR A 200 7.14 4.79 10.50
CA THR A 200 8.27 5.13 11.38
C THR A 200 7.79 5.78 12.66
N GLU A 201 7.96 7.11 12.78
CA GLU A 201 7.57 7.84 13.99
C GLU A 201 6.10 8.25 13.99
N LYS A 202 5.58 8.66 12.82
CA LYS A 202 4.21 9.16 12.66
C LYS A 202 3.51 8.42 11.51
N VAL A 203 2.22 8.23 11.66
CA VAL A 203 1.36 7.77 10.58
C VAL A 203 1.02 8.98 9.70
N ALA A 204 1.65 9.04 8.52
CA ALA A 204 1.37 10.10 7.55
C ALA A 204 0.30 9.60 6.55
N VAL A 205 -0.80 10.32 6.49
CA VAL A 205 -1.93 10.06 5.58
C VAL A 205 -2.07 11.25 4.65
N TYR A 206 -2.13 11.01 3.35
CA TYR A 206 -2.21 12.05 2.34
C TYR A 206 -3.52 11.92 1.56
N ARG A 207 -4.20 13.04 1.31
CA ARG A 207 -5.38 13.08 0.46
C ARG A 207 -4.94 13.18 -1.00
N LEU A 208 -5.53 12.36 -1.86
CA LEU A 208 -5.36 12.39 -3.31
C LEU A 208 -6.71 12.58 -3.98
N THR A 209 -6.72 13.34 -5.07
CA THR A 209 -7.90 13.46 -5.95
C THR A 209 -8.09 12.18 -6.75
N ARG A 210 -9.27 12.03 -7.35
CA ARG A 210 -9.57 10.92 -8.26
C ARG A 210 -8.56 10.78 -9.41
N GLU A 211 -8.02 11.88 -9.90
CA GLU A 211 -7.09 11.93 -11.03
C GLU A 211 -5.66 11.46 -10.67
N CYS A 212 -5.32 11.42 -9.38
CA CYS A 212 -3.99 11.02 -8.95
C CYS A 212 -3.88 9.51 -8.79
N ILE A 213 -2.92 8.90 -9.48
CA ILE A 213 -2.68 7.45 -9.51
C ILE A 213 -1.47 7.11 -8.63
N PRO A 214 -1.65 6.59 -7.42
CA PRO A 214 -0.53 6.23 -6.55
C PRO A 214 0.16 4.94 -7.01
N TYR A 215 1.50 4.89 -6.92
CA TYR A 215 2.31 3.73 -7.34
C TYR A 215 3.22 3.15 -6.24
N ALA A 216 3.15 3.67 -5.01
CA ALA A 216 3.75 3.07 -3.83
C ALA A 216 2.92 3.38 -2.59
N GLY A 217 2.90 2.46 -1.63
CA GLY A 217 2.06 2.53 -0.45
C GLY A 217 0.79 1.68 -0.59
N MET A 218 -0.27 2.09 0.07
CA MET A 218 -1.63 1.57 -0.07
C MET A 218 -2.61 2.73 -0.11
N TYR A 219 -3.66 2.60 -0.91
CA TYR A 219 -4.70 3.61 -0.98
C TYR A 219 -5.97 3.17 -0.26
N ILE A 220 -6.74 4.15 0.20
CA ILE A 220 -7.95 3.96 0.99
C ILE A 220 -9.07 4.73 0.32
N VAL A 221 -10.19 4.07 0.08
CA VAL A 221 -11.42 4.67 -0.44
C VAL A 221 -12.59 4.35 0.49
N ARG A 222 -13.65 5.14 0.41
CA ARG A 222 -14.89 4.82 1.13
C ARG A 222 -15.53 3.57 0.52
N CYS A 223 -16.08 2.71 1.36
CA CYS A 223 -16.93 1.62 0.90
C CYS A 223 -18.22 2.17 0.28
N GLU A 224 -18.74 1.47 -0.73
CA GLU A 224 -20.05 1.78 -1.29
C GLU A 224 -21.12 1.66 -0.20
N GLY A 225 -22.02 2.65 -0.16
CA GLY A 225 -23.09 2.71 0.87
C GLY A 225 -22.65 3.23 2.24
N ASN A 226 -21.36 3.48 2.46
CA ASN A 226 -20.90 4.16 3.68
C ASN A 226 -21.31 5.64 3.64
N ASN A 227 -22.30 6.01 4.45
CA ASN A 227 -22.74 7.39 4.64
C ASN A 227 -22.37 7.95 6.02
N GLU A 228 -21.77 7.14 6.89
CA GLU A 228 -21.43 7.48 8.27
C GLU A 228 -20.09 8.23 8.36
N TYR A 229 -19.06 7.71 7.70
CA TYR A 229 -17.69 8.24 7.82
C TYR A 229 -17.16 8.80 6.50
N THR A 230 -16.51 9.96 6.59
CA THR A 230 -15.84 10.65 5.48
C THR A 230 -14.36 10.27 5.39
N LEU A 231 -13.68 10.69 4.31
CA LEU A 231 -12.21 10.54 4.24
C LEU A 231 -11.49 11.41 5.30
N ASP A 232 -12.08 12.50 5.78
CA ASP A 232 -11.49 13.31 6.84
C ASP A 232 -11.57 12.58 8.19
N ASP A 233 -12.65 11.83 8.43
CA ASP A 233 -12.75 10.95 9.58
C ASP A 233 -11.71 9.83 9.51
N ALA A 234 -11.50 9.22 8.34
CA ALA A 234 -10.45 8.23 8.15
C ALA A 234 -9.05 8.79 8.45
N ILE A 235 -8.76 10.04 8.04
CA ILE A 235 -7.49 10.69 8.38
C ILE A 235 -7.36 10.82 9.90
N ARG A 236 -8.40 11.33 10.59
CA ARG A 236 -8.41 11.51 12.04
C ARG A 236 -8.18 10.18 12.77
N ILE A 237 -8.91 9.13 12.37
CA ILE A 237 -8.79 7.77 12.94
C ILE A 237 -7.38 7.23 12.75
N LEU A 238 -6.83 7.29 11.55
CA LEU A 238 -5.50 6.74 11.24
C LEU A 238 -4.34 7.56 11.82
N GLN A 239 -4.55 8.82 12.15
CA GLN A 239 -3.57 9.68 12.82
C GLN A 239 -3.73 9.70 14.34
N SER A 240 -4.71 9.00 14.89
CA SER A 240 -4.95 8.90 16.31
C SER A 240 -3.78 8.22 17.06
N ARG A 241 -3.72 8.47 18.36
CA ARG A 241 -2.77 7.80 19.25
C ARG A 241 -3.05 6.30 19.34
N ASP A 242 -4.33 5.93 19.31
CA ASP A 242 -4.76 4.53 19.44
C ASP A 242 -4.41 3.72 18.19
N PHE A 243 -4.60 4.27 17.00
CA PHE A 243 -4.11 3.62 15.78
C PHE A 243 -2.57 3.49 15.79
N ARG A 244 -1.88 4.50 16.28
CA ARG A 244 -0.41 4.42 16.42
C ARG A 244 0.01 3.30 17.38
N GLN A 245 -0.68 3.15 18.51
CA GLN A 245 -0.43 2.06 19.45
C GLN A 245 -0.73 0.70 18.80
N TYR A 246 -1.87 0.60 18.12
CA TYR A 246 -2.22 -0.60 17.37
C TYR A 246 -1.15 -1.00 16.34
N VAL A 247 -0.59 -0.02 15.59
CA VAL A 247 0.52 -0.27 14.66
C VAL A 247 1.77 -0.81 15.37
N LEU A 248 2.05 -0.35 16.58
CA LEU A 248 3.15 -0.90 17.39
C LEU A 248 2.93 -2.37 17.76
N ASP A 249 1.67 -2.74 18.01
CA ASP A 249 1.30 -4.10 18.43
C ASP A 249 1.25 -5.08 17.26
N VAL A 250 0.75 -4.65 16.08
CA VAL A 250 0.54 -5.55 14.92
C VAL A 250 1.61 -5.45 13.84
N GLY A 251 2.38 -4.37 13.81
CA GLY A 251 3.37 -4.10 12.77
C GLY A 251 4.57 -5.03 12.83
N ILE A 252 5.05 -5.44 11.66
CA ILE A 252 6.26 -6.26 11.55
C ILE A 252 7.47 -5.33 11.58
N HIS A 253 8.34 -5.48 12.55
CA HIS A 253 9.58 -4.73 12.63
C HIS A 253 10.51 -5.05 11.44
N ILE A 254 11.00 -4.02 10.74
CA ILE A 254 11.92 -4.18 9.60
C ILE A 254 13.35 -3.80 10.01
N SER A 255 13.55 -2.54 10.44
CA SER A 255 14.84 -2.04 10.90
C SER A 255 14.62 -0.80 11.77
N GLY A 256 15.40 -0.65 12.83
CA GLY A 256 15.23 0.44 13.79
C GLY A 256 13.79 0.51 14.30
N SER A 257 13.19 1.71 14.29
CA SER A 257 11.80 1.95 14.69
C SER A 257 10.78 1.71 13.57
N SER A 258 11.19 1.21 12.41
CA SER A 258 10.32 1.05 11.24
C SER A 258 9.47 -0.22 11.35
N LEU A 259 8.18 -0.07 11.18
CA LEU A 259 7.17 -1.13 11.21
C LEU A 259 6.51 -1.26 9.83
N ARG A 260 6.35 -2.48 9.35
CA ARG A 260 5.56 -2.77 8.16
C ARG A 260 4.16 -3.20 8.58
N ILE A 261 3.16 -2.58 7.95
CA ILE A 261 1.76 -2.97 8.06
C ILE A 261 1.19 -3.34 6.69
N THR A 262 0.15 -4.14 6.68
CA THR A 262 -0.58 -4.58 5.48
C THR A 262 -1.92 -3.85 5.36
N SER A 263 -2.57 -3.94 4.20
CA SER A 263 -3.93 -3.44 4.02
C SER A 263 -4.91 -4.10 5.00
N LYS A 264 -4.75 -5.40 5.23
CA LYS A 264 -5.58 -6.14 6.20
C LYS A 264 -5.38 -5.63 7.63
N ASP A 265 -4.15 -5.31 8.04
CA ASP A 265 -3.92 -4.75 9.37
C ASP A 265 -4.66 -3.41 9.56
N VAL A 266 -4.74 -2.58 8.50
CA VAL A 266 -5.49 -1.32 8.56
C VAL A 266 -6.99 -1.57 8.58
N GLU A 267 -7.51 -2.47 7.75
CA GLU A 267 -8.93 -2.83 7.73
C GLU A 267 -9.41 -3.49 9.02
N ASP A 268 -8.55 -4.26 9.68
CA ASP A 268 -8.88 -4.96 10.93
C ASP A 268 -8.79 -4.08 12.17
N TYR A 269 -8.27 -2.83 12.02
CA TYR A 269 -8.25 -1.88 13.12
C TYR A 269 -9.66 -1.57 13.61
N ARG A 270 -9.82 -1.55 14.94
CA ARG A 270 -11.08 -1.21 15.61
C ARG A 270 -10.95 0.09 16.37
N PHE A 271 -11.91 0.98 16.19
CA PHE A 271 -11.94 2.29 16.82
C PHE A 271 -13.26 2.54 17.54
N GLU A 272 -13.27 3.52 18.43
CA GLU A 272 -14.46 4.05 19.08
C GLU A 272 -14.80 5.41 18.49
N GLU A 273 -16.07 5.80 18.52
CA GLU A 273 -16.48 7.18 18.22
C GLU A 273 -15.99 8.08 19.36
N GLU A 274 -15.29 9.18 19.01
CA GLU A 274 -14.96 10.26 19.93
C GLU A 274 -16.15 11.22 20.13
#